data_93335b626308bfa22d58cf652b9f8d69
#
_entry.id   93335b626308bfa22d58cf652b9f8d69
#
_cell.length_a   1.000
_cell.length_b   1.000
_cell.length_c   1.000
_cell.angle_alpha   90.00
_cell.angle_beta   90.00
_cell.angle_gamma   90.00
#
_symmetry.space_group_name_H-M   'P 1'
#
loop_
_entity.id
_entity.type
_entity.pdbx_description
1 polymer ?
#
loop_
_entity_poly.entity_id
_entity_poly.type
_entity_poly.pdbx_seq_one_letter_code
_entity_poly.pdbx_strand_id
1 'polypeptide(L)'
;FVVKKATDFIDLFPSQPKLYYYAGLAYNQLKNYKKAKEFLEMGMDYLVEDIALEINFNIQLGEASAGLGDVKKKESYFLKAEQLLKGKK
;
A
#
# COMPACT_ATOMS: atom_id res chain seq x y z
N PHE A 1 3.91 -13.12 -11.18
CA PHE A 1 3.78 -12.54 -12.49
C PHE A 1 3.46 -11.05 -12.43
N VAL A 2 2.41 -10.66 -11.78
CA VAL A 2 2.10 -9.25 -11.62
C VAL A 2 3.20 -8.54 -10.82
N VAL A 3 3.71 -9.21 -9.81
CA VAL A 3 4.80 -8.68 -9.01
C VAL A 3 5.99 -8.37 -9.89
N LYS A 4 6.39 -9.30 -10.76
CA LYS A 4 7.56 -9.06 -11.56
C LYS A 4 7.36 -7.88 -12.50
N LYS A 5 6.19 -7.76 -13.11
CA LYS A 5 5.95 -6.63 -13.99
C LYS A 5 5.97 -5.32 -13.22
N ALA A 6 5.34 -5.28 -12.05
CA ALA A 6 5.32 -4.05 -11.25
C ALA A 6 6.72 -3.66 -10.83
N THR A 7 7.54 -4.62 -10.40
CA THR A 7 8.89 -4.29 -9.96
C THR A 7 9.77 -3.88 -11.13
N ASP A 8 9.57 -4.46 -12.32
CA ASP A 8 10.31 -4.04 -13.49
C ASP A 8 9.98 -2.58 -13.84
N PHE A 9 8.70 -2.19 -13.74
CA PHE A 9 8.30 -0.82 -14.01
C PHE A 9 8.80 0.14 -12.93
N ILE A 10 8.89 -0.31 -11.69
CA ILE A 10 9.46 0.51 -10.63
C ILE A 10 10.91 0.87 -10.96
N ASP A 11 11.67 -0.07 -11.52
CA ASP A 11 13.04 0.22 -11.89
C ASP A 11 13.10 1.32 -12.95
N LEU A 12 12.10 1.38 -13.84
CA LEU A 12 12.08 2.39 -14.87
C LEU A 12 11.48 3.71 -14.38
N PHE A 13 10.53 3.66 -13.47
CA PHE A 13 9.82 4.84 -13.00
C PHE A 13 9.74 4.81 -11.47
N PRO A 14 10.87 5.02 -10.79
CA PRO A 14 10.94 4.81 -9.34
C PRO A 14 10.15 5.77 -8.47
N SER A 15 9.62 6.85 -9.02
CA SER A 15 8.84 7.77 -8.22
C SER A 15 7.35 7.73 -8.53
N GLN A 16 6.86 6.68 -9.17
CA GLN A 16 5.44 6.54 -9.49
C GLN A 16 4.75 5.73 -8.40
N PRO A 17 3.96 6.38 -7.53
CA PRO A 17 3.37 5.65 -6.40
C PRO A 17 2.46 4.50 -6.79
N LYS A 18 1.76 4.62 -7.93
CA LYS A 18 0.85 3.54 -8.31
C LYS A 18 1.56 2.23 -8.56
N LEU A 19 2.82 2.27 -9.01
CA LEU A 19 3.56 1.03 -9.24
C LEU A 19 3.83 0.31 -7.93
N TYR A 20 4.14 1.07 -6.87
CA TYR A 20 4.34 0.49 -5.55
C TYR A 20 3.03 -0.07 -5.00
N TYR A 21 1.93 0.61 -5.30
CA TYR A 21 0.62 0.11 -4.88
C TYR A 21 0.33 -1.23 -5.55
N TYR A 22 0.57 -1.35 -6.86
CA TYR A 22 0.31 -2.61 -7.55
C TYR A 22 1.20 -3.72 -7.03
N ALA A 23 2.47 -3.43 -6.75
CA ALA A 23 3.37 -4.43 -6.19
C ALA A 23 2.88 -4.87 -4.82
N GLY A 24 2.49 -3.91 -3.98
CA GLY A 24 1.98 -4.23 -2.65
C GLY A 24 0.72 -5.07 -2.69
N LEU A 25 -0.20 -4.71 -3.60
CA LEU A 25 -1.44 -5.45 -3.76
C LEU A 25 -1.13 -6.90 -4.17
N ALA A 26 -0.25 -7.08 -5.14
CA ALA A 26 0.10 -8.41 -5.61
C ALA A 26 0.77 -9.24 -4.52
N TYR A 27 1.68 -8.64 -3.74
CA TYR A 27 2.32 -9.37 -2.66
C TYR A 27 1.30 -9.74 -1.58
N ASN A 28 0.33 -8.87 -1.28
CA ASN A 28 -0.73 -9.22 -0.33
C ASN A 28 -1.52 -10.42 -0.84
N GLN A 29 -1.84 -10.46 -2.14
CA GLN A 29 -2.56 -11.58 -2.70
C GLN A 29 -1.78 -12.88 -2.63
N LEU A 30 -0.45 -12.78 -2.70
CA LEU A 30 0.41 -13.93 -2.56
C LEU A 30 0.69 -14.26 -1.10
N LYS A 31 0.13 -13.48 -0.19
CA LYS A 31 0.34 -13.64 1.24
C LYS A 31 1.79 -13.41 1.65
N ASN A 32 2.53 -12.67 0.85
CA ASN A 32 3.87 -12.24 1.23
C ASN A 32 3.75 -10.86 1.84
N TYR A 33 3.26 -10.83 3.08
CA TYR A 33 2.86 -9.59 3.72
C TYR A 33 4.03 -8.68 4.06
N LYS A 34 5.18 -9.27 4.31
CA LYS A 34 6.35 -8.47 4.62
C LYS A 34 6.76 -7.65 3.40
N LYS A 35 6.81 -8.28 2.23
CA LYS A 35 7.16 -7.56 1.02
C LYS A 35 6.08 -6.56 0.65
N ALA A 36 4.81 -6.93 0.84
CA ALA A 36 3.72 -6.00 0.57
C ALA A 36 3.91 -4.73 1.37
N LYS A 37 4.20 -4.86 2.67
CA LYS A 37 4.37 -3.72 3.52
C LYS A 37 5.54 -2.87 3.05
N GLU A 38 6.66 -3.48 2.69
CA GLU A 38 7.83 -2.75 2.25
C GLU A 38 7.52 -1.89 1.02
N PHE A 39 6.88 -2.48 0.02
CA PHE A 39 6.60 -1.74 -1.20
C PHE A 39 5.55 -0.66 -0.98
N LEU A 40 4.55 -0.94 -0.16
CA LEU A 40 3.53 0.07 0.11
C LEU A 40 4.11 1.26 0.88
N GLU A 41 4.99 1.01 1.82
CA GLU A 41 5.63 2.11 2.55
C GLU A 41 6.49 2.95 1.63
N MET A 42 7.21 2.31 0.70
CA MET A 42 8.00 3.07 -0.24
C MET A 42 7.11 3.94 -1.13
N GLY A 43 5.99 3.39 -1.58
CA GLY A 43 5.09 4.15 -2.44
C GLY A 43 4.46 5.33 -1.75
N MET A 44 4.22 5.22 -0.46
CA MET A 44 3.63 6.33 0.30
C MET A 44 4.53 7.56 0.25
N ASP A 45 5.84 7.36 0.17
CA ASP A 45 6.77 8.47 0.13
C ASP A 45 6.64 9.30 -1.14
N TYR A 46 6.06 8.73 -2.19
CA TYR A 46 5.91 9.43 -3.46
C TYR A 46 4.49 9.96 -3.71
N LEU A 47 3.58 9.76 -2.73
CA LEU A 47 2.23 10.23 -2.93
C LEU A 47 2.15 11.74 -2.89
N VAL A 48 1.44 12.33 -3.84
CA VAL A 48 1.24 13.75 -3.88
C VAL A 48 -0.22 14.03 -4.15
N GLU A 49 -0.91 14.52 -3.16
CA GLU A 49 -2.31 14.96 -3.31
C GLU A 49 -3.22 14.01 -4.07
N ASP A 50 -3.16 12.76 -3.75
CA ASP A 50 -4.05 11.76 -4.35
C ASP A 50 -4.73 11.01 -3.21
N ILE A 51 -5.84 11.57 -2.74
CA ILE A 51 -6.51 11.03 -1.57
C ILE A 51 -7.05 9.63 -1.83
N ALA A 52 -7.59 9.39 -3.02
CA ALA A 52 -8.11 8.07 -3.33
C ALA A 52 -7.01 7.01 -3.26
N LEU A 53 -5.83 7.33 -3.80
CA LEU A 53 -4.71 6.40 -3.76
C LEU A 53 -4.21 6.24 -2.33
N GLU A 54 -4.19 7.33 -1.56
CA GLU A 54 -3.75 7.26 -0.17
C GLU A 54 -4.67 6.36 0.65
N ILE A 55 -5.97 6.44 0.43
CA ILE A 55 -6.92 5.55 1.10
C ILE A 55 -6.59 4.10 0.75
N ASN A 56 -6.36 3.83 -0.53
CA ASN A 56 -6.07 2.47 -0.96
C ASN A 56 -4.75 1.95 -0.40
N PHE A 57 -3.73 2.79 -0.29
CA PHE A 57 -2.48 2.40 0.35
C PHE A 57 -2.73 2.01 1.80
N ASN A 58 -3.52 2.80 2.52
CA ASN A 58 -3.77 2.50 3.93
C ASN A 58 -4.56 1.20 4.10
N ILE A 59 -5.50 0.93 3.19
CA ILE A 59 -6.24 -0.32 3.26
C ILE A 59 -5.29 -1.50 3.04
N GLN A 60 -4.42 -1.42 2.06
CA GLN A 60 -3.50 -2.51 1.78
C GLN A 60 -2.45 -2.68 2.88
N LEU A 61 -2.00 -1.57 3.47
CA LEU A 61 -1.08 -1.64 4.60
C LEU A 61 -1.77 -2.28 5.82
N GLY A 62 -3.07 -1.99 6.00
CA GLY A 62 -3.82 -2.63 7.05
C GLY A 62 -3.93 -4.14 6.83
N GLU A 63 -4.14 -4.55 5.58
CA GLU A 63 -4.23 -5.97 5.27
C GLU A 63 -2.90 -6.67 5.46
N ALA A 64 -1.80 -6.04 5.05
CA ALA A 64 -0.48 -6.62 5.27
C ALA A 64 -0.19 -6.73 6.76
N SER A 65 -0.57 -5.73 7.54
CA SER A 65 -0.36 -5.77 8.99
C SER A 65 -1.17 -6.88 9.63
N ALA A 66 -2.41 -7.08 9.16
CA ALA A 66 -3.24 -8.18 9.66
C ALA A 66 -2.57 -9.51 9.36
N GLY A 67 -2.04 -9.66 8.15
CA GLY A 67 -1.36 -10.90 7.78
C GLY A 67 -0.12 -11.16 8.62
N LEU A 68 0.54 -10.08 9.08
CA LEU A 68 1.73 -10.21 9.92
C LEU A 68 1.37 -10.35 11.39
N GLY A 69 0.08 -10.29 11.73
CA GLY A 69 -0.35 -10.40 13.12
C GLY A 69 -0.20 -9.14 13.93
N ASP A 70 0.03 -8.00 13.27
CA ASP A 70 0.20 -6.73 13.97
C ASP A 70 -1.16 -6.03 14.04
N VAL A 71 -1.93 -6.38 15.05
CA VAL A 71 -3.30 -5.89 15.18
C VAL A 71 -3.34 -4.39 15.38
N LYS A 72 -2.40 -3.85 16.13
CA LYS A 72 -2.40 -2.43 16.38
C LYS A 72 -2.16 -1.65 15.10
N LYS A 73 -1.22 -2.06 14.28
CA LYS A 73 -0.96 -1.40 13.02
C LYS A 73 -2.12 -1.59 12.06
N LYS A 74 -2.72 -2.77 12.05
CA LYS A 74 -3.88 -3.03 11.22
C LYS A 74 -4.97 -2.00 11.52
N GLU A 75 -5.29 -1.83 12.79
CA GLU A 75 -6.35 -0.91 13.19
C GLU A 75 -5.99 0.53 12.87
N SER A 76 -4.73 0.89 13.06
CA SER A 76 -4.27 2.23 12.78
C SER A 76 -4.42 2.57 11.30
N TYR A 77 -4.01 1.66 10.43
CA TYR A 77 -4.11 1.91 8.99
C TYR A 77 -5.57 1.97 8.52
N PHE A 78 -6.41 1.06 9.02
CA PHE A 78 -7.82 1.08 8.63
C PHE A 78 -8.52 2.35 9.15
N LEU A 79 -8.18 2.78 10.34
CA LEU A 79 -8.73 4.00 10.88
C LEU A 79 -8.32 5.21 10.04
N LYS A 80 -7.06 5.22 9.59
CA LYS A 80 -6.60 6.32 8.77
C LYS A 80 -7.35 6.34 7.44
N ALA A 81 -7.58 5.20 6.83
CA ALA A 81 -8.35 5.12 5.61
C ALA A 81 -9.79 5.64 5.83
N GLU A 82 -10.39 5.27 6.94
CA GLU A 82 -11.73 5.71 7.26
C GLU A 82 -11.78 7.22 7.46
N GLN A 83 -10.79 7.76 8.15
CA GLN A 83 -10.72 9.20 8.37
C GLN A 83 -10.55 9.96 7.06
N LEU A 84 -9.75 9.45 6.14
CA LEU A 84 -9.57 10.08 4.85
C LEU A 84 -10.89 10.05 4.05
N LEU A 85 -11.63 8.97 4.14
CA LEU A 85 -12.89 8.89 3.45
C LEU A 85 -13.90 9.90 3.97
N LYS A 86 -13.97 10.08 5.29
CA LYS A 86 -14.90 11.00 5.84
C LYS A 86 -14.42 12.42 5.83
N GLY A 87 -13.19 12.57 6.03
CA GLY A 87 -12.65 13.86 6.27
C GLY A 87 -12.50 14.74 5.11
N LYS A 88 -12.82 14.27 3.99
CA LYS A 88 -12.66 15.05 2.98
C LYS A 88 -13.42 16.18 3.16
N LYS A 89 -14.22 16.38 3.60
CA LYS A 89 -14.91 17.47 3.82
C LYS A 89 -14.35 18.51 3.72
#